data_8f5f3192393ba3dd52d63a4854f1c9be
#
_entry.id   8f5f3192393ba3dd52d63a4854f1c9be
#
_cell.length_a   1.000
_cell.length_b   1.000
_cell.length_c   1.000
_cell.angle_alpha   90.00
_cell.angle_beta   90.00
_cell.angle_gamma   90.00
#
_symmetry.space_group_name_H-M   'P 1'
#
loop_
_entity.id
_entity.type
_entity.pdbx_description
1 polymer ?
#
loop_
_entity_poly.entity_id
_entity_poly.type
_entity_poly.pdbx_seq_one_letter_code
_entity_poly.pdbx_strand_id
1 'polypeptide(L)'
;MNRLKEELRRLNLLLEGDPANGTVTRIVVLGFTRAADWAAAARLHRSVQDAFEFPPPLVSIVAGGGYRLWFSFAEPIAADAARAFLTALHREYLSDLPPGCLEGWPAAGPDFAACDPAQVPPVLDEALGKWSAFIDADLGSLFADEPGLDMAPSDERQADLLAGIASIRREVFERALARLAPSGETASADAADAT
;
A
#
# COMPACT_ATOMS: atom_id res chain seq x y z
N MET A 1 28.33 -2.15 0.86
CA MET A 1 27.01 -2.08 1.51
C MET A 1 25.98 -2.09 0.39
N ASN A 2 24.88 -2.85 0.50
CA ASN A 2 23.93 -2.98 -0.62
C ASN A 2 22.97 -1.78 -0.61
N ARG A 3 23.06 -0.92 -1.62
CA ARG A 3 22.25 0.30 -1.78
C ARG A 3 20.74 0.00 -1.71
N LEU A 4 20.28 -1.10 -2.29
CA LEU A 4 18.88 -1.51 -2.21
C LEU A 4 18.43 -1.70 -0.76
N LYS A 5 19.23 -2.38 0.06
CA LYS A 5 18.92 -2.56 1.49
C LYS A 5 18.87 -1.24 2.26
N GLU A 6 19.69 -0.28 1.90
CA GLU A 6 19.68 1.07 2.51
C GLU A 6 18.37 1.80 2.18
N GLU A 7 17.94 1.75 0.93
CA GLU A 7 16.67 2.36 0.51
C GLU A 7 15.47 1.66 1.15
N LEU A 8 15.47 0.32 1.22
CA LEU A 8 14.42 -0.43 1.90
C LEU A 8 14.32 -0.07 3.40
N ARG A 9 15.47 0.13 4.09
CA ARG A 9 15.47 0.61 5.48
C ARG A 9 14.96 2.03 5.59
N ARG A 10 15.41 2.92 4.71
CA ARG A 10 14.98 4.33 4.67
C ARG A 10 13.46 4.46 4.56
N LEU A 11 12.84 3.59 3.77
CA LEU A 11 11.39 3.55 3.58
C LEU A 11 10.66 2.63 4.58
N ASN A 12 11.35 2.13 5.59
CA ASN A 12 10.79 1.22 6.62
C ASN A 12 10.17 -0.07 6.05
N LEU A 13 10.59 -0.51 4.87
CA LEU A 13 10.09 -1.71 4.22
C LEU A 13 10.69 -3.00 4.78
N LEU A 14 11.86 -2.93 5.43
CA LEU A 14 12.42 -4.06 6.17
C LEU A 14 11.84 -4.03 7.58
N LEU A 15 10.91 -4.94 7.86
CA LEU A 15 10.28 -5.05 9.17
C LEU A 15 11.27 -5.65 10.17
N GLU A 16 11.50 -4.94 11.27
CA GLU A 16 12.25 -5.45 12.42
C GLU A 16 11.24 -5.91 13.48
N GLY A 17 11.23 -7.20 13.81
CA GLY A 17 10.33 -7.80 14.81
C GLY A 17 9.14 -8.53 14.20
N ASP A 18 8.22 -8.95 15.07
CA ASP A 18 6.97 -9.63 14.65
C ASP A 18 5.91 -8.58 14.24
N PRO A 19 5.61 -8.47 12.95
CA PRO A 19 4.63 -7.49 12.47
C PRO A 19 3.21 -7.79 12.94
N ALA A 20 2.90 -9.03 13.30
CA ALA A 20 1.54 -9.45 13.64
C ALA A 20 1.04 -8.93 15.00
N ASN A 21 1.95 -8.56 15.92
CA ASN A 21 1.61 -8.14 17.28
C ASN A 21 1.75 -6.63 17.53
N GLY A 22 2.02 -5.83 16.50
CA GLY A 22 2.25 -4.39 16.64
C GLY A 22 0.96 -3.58 16.77
N THR A 23 0.91 -2.67 17.74
CA THR A 23 -0.12 -1.62 17.84
C THR A 23 0.15 -0.44 16.91
N VAL A 24 1.35 -0.40 16.32
CA VAL A 24 1.82 0.64 15.40
C VAL A 24 2.48 0.02 14.18
N THR A 25 2.45 0.74 13.07
CA THR A 25 3.14 0.37 11.83
C THR A 25 3.80 1.58 11.18
N ARG A 26 4.81 1.35 10.36
CA ARG A 26 5.42 2.36 9.48
C ARG A 26 5.14 2.10 8.01
N ILE A 27 4.43 1.02 7.69
CA ILE A 27 4.02 0.71 6.33
C ILE A 27 2.55 0.32 6.29
N VAL A 28 1.92 0.63 5.17
CA VAL A 28 0.62 0.11 4.76
C VAL A 28 0.79 -0.47 3.37
N VAL A 29 0.24 -1.64 3.15
CA VAL A 29 0.24 -2.29 1.84
C VAL A 29 -1.20 -2.49 1.40
N LEU A 30 -1.51 -2.07 0.19
CA LEU A 30 -2.77 -2.36 -0.48
C LEU A 30 -2.44 -3.13 -1.76
N GLY A 31 -2.87 -4.38 -1.81
CA GLY A 31 -2.62 -5.27 -2.95
C GLY A 31 -3.87 -5.53 -3.77
N PHE A 32 -3.66 -5.71 -5.06
CA PHE A 32 -4.63 -6.16 -6.04
C PHE A 32 -4.23 -7.59 -6.42
N THR A 33 -5.10 -8.55 -6.17
CA THR A 33 -4.76 -9.97 -6.35
C THR A 33 -4.75 -10.41 -7.82
N ARG A 34 -5.26 -9.56 -8.71
CA ARG A 34 -5.34 -9.85 -10.15
C ARG A 34 -4.60 -8.80 -10.97
N ALA A 35 -3.79 -9.25 -11.92
CA ALA A 35 -3.07 -8.36 -12.83
C ALA A 35 -4.02 -7.52 -13.72
N ALA A 36 -5.20 -8.04 -14.04
CA ALA A 36 -6.24 -7.33 -14.80
C ALA A 36 -6.76 -6.06 -14.10
N ASP A 37 -6.55 -5.92 -12.78
CA ASP A 37 -7.02 -4.76 -12.02
C ASP A 37 -6.03 -3.58 -12.05
N TRP A 38 -5.03 -3.59 -12.94
CA TRP A 38 -4.07 -2.49 -13.06
C TRP A 38 -4.72 -1.12 -13.22
N ALA A 39 -5.79 -1.01 -13.98
CA ALA A 39 -6.49 0.28 -14.17
C ALA A 39 -6.99 0.86 -12.84
N ALA A 40 -7.50 0.02 -11.94
CA ALA A 40 -7.93 0.43 -10.61
C ALA A 40 -6.72 0.82 -9.72
N ALA A 41 -5.64 0.04 -9.76
CA ALA A 41 -4.40 0.34 -9.05
C ALA A 41 -3.79 1.68 -9.51
N ALA A 42 -3.70 1.91 -10.82
CA ALA A 42 -3.18 3.14 -11.40
C ALA A 42 -4.06 4.36 -11.07
N ARG A 43 -5.37 4.19 -11.07
CA ARG A 43 -6.32 5.23 -10.66
C ARG A 43 -6.10 5.60 -9.20
N LEU A 44 -6.03 4.62 -8.30
CA LEU A 44 -5.79 4.86 -6.89
C LEU A 44 -4.42 5.51 -6.64
N HIS A 45 -3.37 5.03 -7.31
CA HIS A 45 -2.02 5.59 -7.22
C HIS A 45 -2.00 7.10 -7.50
N ARG A 46 -2.75 7.56 -8.52
CA ARG A 46 -2.89 9.00 -8.82
C ARG A 46 -3.78 9.71 -7.81
N SER A 47 -4.93 9.10 -7.47
CA SER A 47 -5.92 9.75 -6.59
C SER A 47 -5.38 10.09 -5.22
N VAL A 48 -4.53 9.23 -4.63
CA VAL A 48 -3.94 9.53 -3.31
C VAL A 48 -2.95 10.69 -3.34
N GLN A 49 -2.26 10.89 -4.46
CA GLN A 49 -1.38 12.04 -4.66
C GLN A 49 -2.18 13.33 -4.82
N ASP A 50 -3.19 13.30 -5.68
CA ASP A 50 -4.02 14.49 -6.00
C ASP A 50 -4.91 14.89 -4.82
N ALA A 51 -5.53 13.92 -4.14
CA ALA A 51 -6.47 14.20 -3.07
C ALA A 51 -5.82 14.50 -1.72
N PHE A 52 -4.68 13.85 -1.41
CA PHE A 52 -4.09 13.90 -0.07
C PHE A 52 -2.69 14.52 -0.06
N GLU A 53 -2.17 14.93 -1.19
CA GLU A 53 -0.80 15.43 -1.32
C GLU A 53 0.26 14.42 -0.83
N PHE A 54 -0.04 13.12 -0.99
CA PHE A 54 0.90 12.07 -0.66
C PHE A 54 2.06 12.05 -1.66
N PRO A 55 3.28 11.72 -1.21
CA PRO A 55 4.28 11.27 -2.15
C PRO A 55 3.77 10.03 -2.89
N PRO A 56 4.23 9.79 -4.13
CA PRO A 56 3.81 8.62 -4.90
C PRO A 56 4.03 7.32 -4.11
N PRO A 57 3.01 6.47 -3.94
CA PRO A 57 3.22 5.15 -3.38
C PRO A 57 4.16 4.33 -4.25
N LEU A 58 4.99 3.48 -3.64
CA LEU A 58 5.73 2.47 -4.41
C LEU A 58 4.77 1.48 -5.03
N VAL A 59 5.10 1.05 -6.24
CA VAL A 59 4.36 -0.01 -6.95
C VAL A 59 5.25 -1.23 -7.09
N SER A 60 4.71 -2.40 -6.82
CA SER A 60 5.36 -3.66 -7.15
C SER A 60 4.41 -4.60 -7.88
N ILE A 61 4.99 -5.46 -8.74
CA ILE A 61 4.30 -6.62 -9.29
C ILE A 61 4.52 -7.81 -8.36
N VAL A 62 3.53 -8.68 -8.27
CA VAL A 62 3.59 -9.96 -7.55
C VAL A 62 3.59 -11.07 -8.58
N ALA A 63 4.62 -11.92 -8.56
CA ALA A 63 4.73 -13.05 -9.48
C ALA A 63 3.48 -13.94 -9.41
N GLY A 64 2.83 -14.18 -10.54
CA GLY A 64 1.60 -14.96 -10.63
C GLY A 64 0.36 -14.34 -9.99
N GLY A 65 0.46 -13.10 -9.48
CA GLY A 65 -0.62 -12.38 -8.82
C GLY A 65 -0.98 -11.08 -9.53
N GLY A 66 -0.95 -9.99 -8.81
CA GLY A 66 -1.28 -8.67 -9.32
C GLY A 66 -0.27 -7.62 -8.91
N TYR A 67 -0.73 -6.60 -8.22
CA TYR A 67 0.08 -5.44 -7.87
C TYR A 67 -0.05 -5.10 -6.39
N ARG A 68 0.99 -4.47 -5.81
CA ARG A 68 0.93 -3.88 -4.47
C ARG A 68 1.33 -2.42 -4.52
N LEU A 69 0.55 -1.59 -3.83
CA LEU A 69 0.91 -0.22 -3.49
C LEU A 69 1.45 -0.21 -2.06
N TRP A 70 2.63 0.37 -1.89
CA TRP A 70 3.32 0.45 -0.61
C TRP A 70 3.36 1.89 -0.14
N PHE A 71 2.77 2.14 1.03
CA PHE A 71 2.77 3.44 1.69
C PHE A 71 3.76 3.39 2.85
N SER A 72 4.81 4.20 2.77
CA SER A 72 5.81 4.35 3.82
C SER A 72 5.50 5.58 4.66
N PHE A 73 5.64 5.48 5.97
CA PHE A 73 5.40 6.57 6.91
C PHE A 73 6.69 6.97 7.62
N ALA A 74 6.93 8.28 7.72
CA ALA A 74 8.10 8.83 8.38
C ALA A 74 8.11 8.52 9.87
N GLU A 75 6.93 8.57 10.51
CA GLU A 75 6.71 8.21 11.91
C GLU A 75 5.75 7.01 12.03
N PRO A 76 5.83 6.23 13.11
CA PRO A 76 4.86 5.17 13.35
C PRO A 76 3.44 5.73 13.44
N ILE A 77 2.49 5.05 12.80
CA ILE A 77 1.06 5.31 12.90
C ILE A 77 0.37 4.17 13.65
N ALA A 78 -0.76 4.45 14.30
CA ALA A 78 -1.55 3.41 14.95
C ALA A 78 -2.03 2.37 13.92
N ALA A 79 -1.95 1.10 14.23
CA ALA A 79 -2.42 0.02 13.36
C ALA A 79 -3.91 0.16 13.05
N ASP A 80 -4.72 0.65 14.00
CA ASP A 80 -6.14 0.91 13.78
C ASP A 80 -6.37 2.05 12.79
N ALA A 81 -5.55 3.10 12.82
CA ALA A 81 -5.60 4.17 11.84
C ALA A 81 -5.22 3.67 10.43
N ALA A 82 -4.23 2.78 10.35
CA ALA A 82 -3.85 2.13 9.10
C ALA A 82 -4.99 1.27 8.52
N ARG A 83 -5.70 0.50 9.36
CA ARG A 83 -6.87 -0.29 8.96
C ARG A 83 -8.03 0.60 8.50
N ALA A 84 -8.31 1.67 9.24
CA ALA A 84 -9.33 2.66 8.87
C ALA A 84 -9.02 3.31 7.53
N PHE A 85 -7.74 3.61 7.27
CA PHE A 85 -7.28 4.15 5.99
C PHE A 85 -7.53 3.18 4.83
N LEU A 86 -7.15 1.91 4.96
CA LEU A 86 -7.41 0.89 3.93
C LEU A 86 -8.90 0.72 3.65
N THR A 87 -9.72 0.63 4.70
CA THR A 87 -11.18 0.52 4.58
C THR A 87 -11.78 1.74 3.88
N ALA A 88 -11.29 2.93 4.20
CA ALA A 88 -11.76 4.16 3.57
C ALA A 88 -11.34 4.25 2.10
N LEU A 89 -10.12 3.84 1.74
CA LEU A 89 -9.69 3.76 0.35
C LEU A 89 -10.54 2.79 -0.47
N HIS A 90 -10.87 1.62 0.11
CA HIS A 90 -11.79 0.67 -0.53
C HIS A 90 -13.14 1.32 -0.80
N ARG A 91 -13.76 1.91 0.21
CA ARG A 91 -15.08 2.55 0.10
C ARG A 91 -15.11 3.66 -0.96
N GLU A 92 -14.10 4.53 -0.98
CA GLU A 92 -14.10 5.72 -1.83
C GLU A 92 -13.64 5.46 -3.27
N TYR A 93 -12.72 4.54 -3.48
CA TYR A 93 -12.03 4.39 -4.77
C TYR A 93 -12.14 3.01 -5.40
N LEU A 94 -12.48 1.96 -4.63
CA LEU A 94 -12.36 0.57 -5.06
C LEU A 94 -13.64 -0.24 -4.84
N SER A 95 -14.75 0.42 -4.51
CA SER A 95 -16.05 -0.23 -4.24
C SER A 95 -16.65 -0.95 -5.45
N ASP A 96 -16.15 -0.67 -6.65
CA ASP A 96 -16.51 -1.32 -7.90
C ASP A 96 -15.81 -2.67 -8.14
N LEU A 97 -14.79 -2.99 -7.32
CA LEU A 97 -14.08 -4.25 -7.45
C LEU A 97 -14.85 -5.41 -6.79
N PRO A 98 -14.84 -6.60 -7.42
CA PRO A 98 -15.46 -7.79 -6.83
C PRO A 98 -14.80 -8.19 -5.51
N PRO A 99 -15.52 -8.86 -4.61
CA PRO A 99 -14.94 -9.44 -3.39
C PRO A 99 -13.76 -10.36 -3.69
N GLY A 100 -12.72 -10.33 -2.84
CA GLY A 100 -11.52 -11.17 -2.99
C GLY A 100 -10.46 -10.61 -3.95
N CYS A 101 -10.68 -9.42 -4.53
CA CYS A 101 -9.71 -8.79 -5.42
C CYS A 101 -8.65 -7.96 -4.69
N LEU A 102 -8.81 -7.74 -3.39
CA LEU A 102 -7.91 -6.91 -2.59
C LEU A 102 -7.24 -7.71 -1.48
N GLU A 103 -6.01 -7.36 -1.19
CA GLU A 103 -5.26 -7.78 0.00
C GLU A 103 -4.74 -6.55 0.74
N GLY A 104 -4.50 -6.67 2.03
CA GLY A 104 -4.08 -5.53 2.83
C GLY A 104 -3.18 -5.88 4.01
N TRP A 105 -2.29 -4.94 4.34
CA TRP A 105 -1.52 -4.92 5.57
C TRP A 105 -1.55 -3.51 6.18
N PRO A 106 -1.86 -3.35 7.48
CA PRO A 106 -2.41 -4.37 8.41
C PRO A 106 -3.75 -4.94 7.92
N ALA A 107 -4.11 -6.16 8.37
CA ALA A 107 -5.38 -6.78 7.98
C ALA A 107 -6.57 -5.84 8.28
N ALA A 108 -7.36 -5.51 7.27
CA ALA A 108 -8.33 -4.42 7.31
C ALA A 108 -9.80 -4.88 7.13
N GLY A 109 -10.15 -6.05 7.68
CA GLY A 109 -11.52 -6.55 7.66
C GLY A 109 -11.80 -7.53 6.51
N PRO A 110 -13.08 -7.87 6.28
CA PRO A 110 -13.47 -8.97 5.41
C PRO A 110 -13.27 -8.70 3.91
N ASP A 111 -13.15 -7.43 3.52
CA ASP A 111 -12.96 -7.05 2.11
C ASP A 111 -11.51 -7.23 1.64
N PHE A 112 -10.59 -7.49 2.57
CA PHE A 112 -9.17 -7.67 2.29
C PHE A 112 -8.70 -9.05 2.70
N ALA A 113 -8.05 -9.76 1.78
CA ALA A 113 -7.26 -10.92 2.14
C ALA A 113 -6.01 -10.47 2.92
N ALA A 114 -5.45 -11.36 3.73
CA ALA A 114 -4.20 -11.09 4.44
C ALA A 114 -3.03 -10.97 3.44
N CYS A 115 -2.24 -9.92 3.59
CA CYS A 115 -1.00 -9.71 2.87
C CYS A 115 0.17 -9.96 3.83
N ASP A 116 1.21 -10.65 3.38
CA ASP A 116 2.46 -10.76 4.13
C ASP A 116 3.38 -9.59 3.81
N PRO A 117 3.59 -8.64 4.73
CA PRO A 117 4.42 -7.48 4.50
C PRO A 117 5.92 -7.81 4.47
N ALA A 118 6.32 -9.02 4.88
CA ALA A 118 7.70 -9.49 4.80
C ALA A 118 8.09 -9.92 3.37
N GLN A 119 7.12 -10.11 2.49
CA GLN A 119 7.34 -10.38 1.06
C GLN A 119 7.71 -9.11 0.30
N VAL A 120 8.80 -8.48 0.71
CA VAL A 120 9.32 -7.24 0.10
C VAL A 120 10.12 -7.59 -1.15
N PRO A 121 9.77 -7.04 -2.33
CA PRO A 121 10.53 -7.30 -3.55
C PRO A 121 12.01 -6.83 -3.45
N PRO A 122 12.92 -7.46 -4.20
CA PRO A 122 12.68 -8.58 -5.15
C PRO A 122 12.53 -9.93 -4.46
N VAL A 123 11.56 -10.73 -4.89
CA VAL A 123 11.30 -12.08 -4.36
C VAL A 123 11.08 -13.05 -5.52
N LEU A 124 11.79 -14.18 -5.50
CA LEU A 124 11.57 -15.27 -6.45
C LEU A 124 10.41 -16.16 -5.97
N ASP A 125 9.42 -16.35 -6.82
CA ASP A 125 8.48 -17.45 -6.72
C ASP A 125 9.08 -18.68 -7.41
N GLU A 126 9.59 -19.63 -6.63
CA GLU A 126 10.27 -20.80 -7.15
C GLU A 126 9.34 -21.73 -7.95
N ALA A 127 8.04 -21.75 -7.60
CA ALA A 127 7.07 -22.59 -8.30
C ALA A 127 6.76 -22.08 -9.70
N LEU A 128 6.76 -20.77 -9.89
CA LEU A 128 6.51 -20.11 -11.17
C LEU A 128 7.81 -19.80 -11.92
N GLY A 129 8.96 -19.80 -11.24
CA GLY A 129 10.22 -19.34 -11.80
C GLY A 129 10.23 -17.85 -12.16
N LYS A 130 9.37 -17.05 -11.49
CA LYS A 130 9.22 -15.62 -11.77
C LYS A 130 9.52 -14.76 -10.54
N TRP A 131 9.95 -13.54 -10.78
CA TRP A 131 10.29 -12.59 -9.75
C TRP A 131 9.20 -11.53 -9.55
N SER A 132 8.85 -11.28 -8.28
CA SER A 132 8.20 -10.05 -7.85
C SER A 132 9.24 -8.93 -7.78
N ALA A 133 8.86 -7.73 -8.21
CA ALA A 133 9.79 -6.59 -8.29
C ALA A 133 9.05 -5.26 -8.09
N PHE A 134 9.76 -4.24 -7.62
CA PHE A 134 9.28 -2.87 -7.74
C PHE A 134 9.33 -2.44 -9.20
N ILE A 135 8.34 -1.68 -9.62
CA ILE A 135 8.20 -1.18 -10.98
C ILE A 135 7.89 0.32 -10.99
N ASP A 136 8.19 0.97 -12.08
CA ASP A 136 7.66 2.29 -12.36
C ASP A 136 6.14 2.18 -12.61
N ALA A 137 5.35 3.07 -12.00
CA ALA A 137 3.90 3.07 -12.14
C ALA A 137 3.44 3.24 -13.59
N ASP A 138 4.21 3.93 -14.42
CA ASP A 138 3.90 4.11 -15.85
C ASP A 138 4.05 2.81 -16.66
N LEU A 139 4.79 1.84 -16.14
CA LEU A 139 5.01 0.54 -16.78
C LEU A 139 4.05 -0.56 -16.34
N GLY A 140 3.16 -0.27 -15.38
CA GLY A 140 2.30 -1.30 -14.77
C GLY A 140 1.44 -2.08 -15.76
N SER A 141 0.93 -1.42 -16.81
CA SER A 141 0.12 -2.09 -17.82
C SER A 141 0.84 -3.19 -18.61
N LEU A 142 2.17 -3.15 -18.66
CA LEU A 142 2.97 -4.18 -19.35
C LEU A 142 2.90 -5.54 -18.65
N PHE A 143 2.50 -5.59 -17.40
CA PHE A 143 2.42 -6.79 -16.59
C PHE A 143 0.99 -7.31 -16.40
N ALA A 144 0.00 -6.71 -17.08
CA ALA A 144 -1.41 -7.05 -16.92
C ALA A 144 -1.74 -8.48 -17.38
N ASP A 145 -1.04 -8.98 -18.40
CA ASP A 145 -1.27 -10.32 -18.95
C ASP A 145 -0.36 -11.37 -18.28
N GLU A 146 0.85 -10.98 -17.89
CA GLU A 146 1.84 -11.88 -17.32
C GLU A 146 2.62 -11.18 -16.18
N PRO A 147 2.11 -11.23 -14.94
CA PRO A 147 2.75 -10.57 -13.80
C PRO A 147 4.01 -11.32 -13.35
N GLY A 148 5.10 -10.59 -13.24
CA GLY A 148 6.40 -11.09 -12.82
C GLY A 148 7.49 -10.92 -13.87
N LEU A 149 8.73 -11.07 -13.45
CA LEU A 149 9.90 -11.01 -14.32
C LEU A 149 10.52 -12.40 -14.46
N ASP A 150 10.98 -12.76 -15.67
CA ASP A 150 11.66 -14.03 -15.95
C ASP A 150 13.08 -14.07 -15.37
N MET A 151 13.66 -12.91 -15.12
CA MET A 151 15.02 -12.77 -14.58
C MET A 151 15.00 -11.92 -13.32
N ALA A 152 15.97 -12.16 -12.43
CA ALA A 152 16.18 -11.33 -11.25
C ALA A 152 16.35 -9.86 -11.65
N PRO A 153 15.59 -8.92 -11.04
CA PRO A 153 15.78 -7.50 -11.27
C PRO A 153 17.15 -7.06 -10.74
N SER A 154 17.73 -6.06 -11.39
CA SER A 154 18.97 -5.46 -10.91
C SER A 154 18.73 -4.71 -9.60
N ASP A 155 19.52 -5.01 -8.56
CA ASP A 155 19.45 -4.32 -7.26
C ASP A 155 19.63 -2.81 -7.40
N GLU A 156 20.49 -2.36 -8.33
CA GLU A 156 20.70 -0.93 -8.56
C GLU A 156 19.46 -0.25 -9.13
N ARG A 157 18.80 -0.87 -10.11
CA ARG A 157 17.55 -0.33 -10.67
C ARG A 157 16.42 -0.33 -9.64
N GLN A 158 16.33 -1.36 -8.82
CA GLN A 158 15.38 -1.38 -7.70
C GLN A 158 15.68 -0.25 -6.71
N ALA A 159 16.94 -0.03 -6.36
CA ALA A 159 17.35 1.08 -5.50
C ALA A 159 17.04 2.45 -6.12
N ASP A 160 17.22 2.62 -7.43
CA ASP A 160 16.88 3.88 -8.12
C ASP A 160 15.39 4.20 -8.05
N LEU A 161 14.52 3.19 -8.22
CA LEU A 161 13.07 3.37 -8.05
C LEU A 161 12.71 3.82 -6.63
N LEU A 162 13.32 3.21 -5.62
CA LEU A 162 13.06 3.54 -4.22
C LEU A 162 13.61 4.92 -3.85
N ALA A 163 14.76 5.31 -4.38
CA ALA A 163 15.43 6.59 -4.06
C ALA A 163 14.56 7.81 -4.39
N GLY A 164 13.68 7.70 -5.38
CA GLY A 164 12.74 8.76 -5.76
C GLY A 164 11.51 8.88 -4.85
N ILE A 165 11.32 7.97 -3.91
CA ILE A 165 10.13 7.91 -3.05
C ILE A 165 10.42 8.54 -1.69
N ALA A 166 9.46 9.34 -1.20
CA ALA A 166 9.47 9.90 0.15
C ALA A 166 8.45 9.18 1.04
N SER A 167 8.70 9.19 2.35
CA SER A 167 7.72 8.72 3.34
C SER A 167 6.67 9.78 3.63
N ILE A 168 5.44 9.34 3.90
CA ILE A 168 4.31 10.18 4.28
C ILE A 168 4.54 10.70 5.70
N ARG A 169 4.43 12.00 5.90
CA ARG A 169 4.50 12.60 7.22
C ARG A 169 3.17 12.45 7.98
N ARG A 170 3.25 12.36 9.29
CA ARG A 170 2.09 12.17 10.16
C ARG A 170 0.97 13.16 9.91
N GLU A 171 1.29 14.45 9.82
CA GLU A 171 0.28 15.49 9.64
C GLU A 171 -0.46 15.37 8.30
N VAL A 172 0.23 14.91 7.27
CA VAL A 172 -0.36 14.69 5.95
C VAL A 172 -1.32 13.50 6.00
N PHE A 173 -0.92 12.43 6.70
CA PHE A 173 -1.77 11.26 6.91
C PHE A 173 -3.02 11.56 7.73
N GLU A 174 -2.88 12.31 8.83
CA GLU A 174 -4.00 12.70 9.69
C GLU A 174 -5.03 13.54 8.93
N ARG A 175 -4.58 14.47 8.07
CA ARG A 175 -5.48 15.23 7.19
C ARG A 175 -6.20 14.32 6.18
N ALA A 176 -5.50 13.34 5.62
CA ALA A 176 -6.11 12.37 4.71
C ALA A 176 -7.19 11.53 5.40
N LEU A 177 -6.93 11.03 6.60
CA LEU A 177 -7.92 10.31 7.41
C LEU A 177 -9.14 11.16 7.71
N ALA A 178 -8.94 12.42 8.09
CA ALA A 178 -10.05 13.34 8.37
C ALA A 178 -10.93 13.56 7.12
N ARG A 179 -10.33 13.66 5.93
CA ARG A 179 -11.09 13.79 4.67
C ARG A 179 -11.82 12.50 4.27
N LEU A 180 -11.29 11.36 4.64
CA LEU A 180 -11.88 10.05 4.36
C LEU A 180 -12.91 9.63 5.40
N ALA A 181 -13.02 10.35 6.52
CA ALA A 181 -14.03 10.06 7.54
C ALA A 181 -15.45 10.16 6.94
N PRO A 182 -16.38 9.25 7.27
CA PRO A 182 -17.74 9.33 6.78
C PRO A 182 -18.39 10.63 7.29
N SER A 183 -19.03 11.37 6.38
CA SER A 183 -19.76 12.62 6.70
C SER A 183 -21.02 12.29 7.51
N GLY A 184 -20.90 12.06 8.81
CA GLY A 184 -22.03 11.64 9.63
C GLY A 184 -21.86 11.68 11.15
N GLU A 185 -20.72 12.07 11.69
CA GLU A 185 -20.48 12.07 13.14
C GLU A 185 -20.20 13.45 13.76
N THR A 186 -20.84 14.49 13.23
CA THR A 186 -20.86 15.79 13.91
C THR A 186 -22.28 16.33 14.03
N ALA A 187 -23.15 15.60 14.72
CA ALA A 187 -24.40 16.18 15.22
C ALA A 187 -25.08 15.27 16.25
N SER A 188 -24.52 15.17 17.46
CA SER A 188 -25.33 14.84 18.63
C SER A 188 -24.56 15.07 19.92
N ALA A 189 -24.24 16.33 20.19
CA ALA A 189 -23.84 16.74 21.52
C ALA A 189 -24.26 18.20 21.72
N ASP A 190 -25.54 18.49 21.56
CA ASP A 190 -26.16 19.70 22.17
C ASP A 190 -27.68 19.65 22.07
N ALA A 191 -28.30 18.90 22.93
CA ALA A 191 -29.74 19.09 23.26
C ALA A 191 -30.11 18.28 24.51
N ALA A 192 -29.60 18.67 25.65
CA ALA A 192 -30.19 18.30 26.93
C ALA A 192 -29.75 19.30 28.01
N ASP A 193 -30.21 20.53 27.93
CA ASP A 193 -30.44 21.33 29.13
C ASP A 193 -31.39 22.47 28.79
N ALA A 194 -32.65 22.23 29.01
CA ALA A 194 -33.66 23.26 29.25
C ALA A 194 -34.94 22.62 29.78
N THR A 195 -35.04 22.45 31.08
CA THR A 195 -36.21 22.83 31.94
C THR A 195 -35.96 22.39 33.37
#